data_27f0463e5986bd947b763ce1ea153383
#
_entry.id   27f0463e5986bd947b763ce1ea153383
#
_cell.length_a   1.000
_cell.length_b   1.000
_cell.length_c   1.000
_cell.angle_alpha   90.00
_cell.angle_beta   90.00
_cell.angle_gamma   90.00
#
_symmetry.space_group_name_H-M   'P 1'
#
loop_
_entity.id
_entity.type
_entity.pdbx_description
1 polymer ?
#
loop_
_entity_poly.entity_id
_entity_poly.type
_entity_poly.pdbx_seq_one_letter_code
_entity_poly.pdbx_strand_id
1 'polypeptide(L)'
;MDNPRCLWYSKAKYRQKGHKTMIVKVTKAEQLPICLDIIHKSFQTVAEDLHLTRENCPGHTAFMPPEKLRAAFDGGCSLFLCRYQNTFAGCFSLHPTADGATLDHLAVLPPYRHLGLGKEMVAYAADYAKDHLGAQKIQIGIVEENTVLKAWYQSQGFIHIGTKTFGHLPFTVGFMELKF
;
A
#
# COMPACT_ATOMS: atom_id res chain seq x y z
N MET A 1 5.96 -20.90 -21.37
CA MET A 1 4.59 -21.03 -21.93
C MET A 1 3.70 -20.14 -21.07
N ASP A 2 3.45 -18.92 -21.55
CA ASP A 2 2.70 -17.91 -20.83
C ASP A 2 1.22 -18.27 -20.84
N ASN A 3 0.63 -18.38 -19.64
CA ASN A 3 -0.78 -18.68 -19.47
C ASN A 3 -1.60 -17.40 -19.70
N PRO A 4 -2.41 -17.30 -20.77
CA PRO A 4 -3.17 -16.10 -21.11
C PRO A 4 -4.29 -15.76 -20.13
N ARG A 5 -4.54 -16.57 -19.10
CA ARG A 5 -5.62 -16.37 -18.11
C ARG A 5 -5.33 -15.26 -17.07
N CYS A 6 -4.07 -14.82 -16.90
CA CYS A 6 -3.72 -13.79 -15.92
C CYS A 6 -4.09 -12.35 -16.32
N LEU A 7 -4.36 -12.08 -17.60
CA LEU A 7 -4.62 -10.72 -18.09
C LEU A 7 -6.09 -10.26 -17.98
N TRP A 8 -7.04 -11.18 -17.74
CA TRP A 8 -8.47 -10.89 -17.77
C TRP A 8 -9.13 -10.71 -16.39
N TYR A 9 -8.46 -11.05 -15.30
CA TYR A 9 -9.06 -11.08 -13.96
C TYR A 9 -9.27 -9.69 -13.34
N SER A 10 -8.56 -8.65 -13.81
CA SER A 10 -8.58 -7.32 -13.22
C SER A 10 -9.75 -6.41 -13.63
N LYS A 11 -10.59 -6.80 -14.61
CA LYS A 11 -11.53 -5.86 -15.23
C LYS A 11 -12.96 -5.85 -14.69
N ALA A 12 -13.42 -6.88 -14.00
CA ALA A 12 -14.86 -7.05 -13.76
C ALA A 12 -15.36 -6.74 -12.34
N LYS A 13 -14.54 -6.94 -11.31
CA LYS A 13 -14.99 -6.95 -9.90
C LYS A 13 -15.00 -5.57 -9.24
N TYR A 14 -14.18 -4.62 -9.71
CA TYR A 14 -13.96 -3.30 -9.08
C TYR A 14 -14.60 -2.13 -9.84
N ARG A 15 -15.68 -2.38 -10.58
CA ARG A 15 -16.37 -1.37 -11.36
C ARG A 15 -17.43 -0.67 -10.51
N GLN A 16 -17.09 0.44 -9.83
CA GLN A 16 -18.12 1.38 -9.37
C GLN A 16 -18.68 2.19 -10.55
N LYS A 17 -19.99 2.42 -10.53
CA LYS A 17 -20.70 3.18 -11.58
C LYS A 17 -20.09 4.57 -11.76
N GLY A 18 -19.47 4.82 -12.91
CA GLY A 18 -19.07 6.15 -13.37
C GLY A 18 -17.57 6.50 -13.33
N HIS A 19 -16.73 5.81 -12.55
CA HIS A 19 -15.31 6.16 -12.43
C HIS A 19 -14.45 4.96 -12.81
N LYS A 20 -13.55 5.13 -13.78
CA LYS A 20 -12.72 4.04 -14.29
C LYS A 20 -11.43 3.94 -13.48
N THR A 21 -11.48 3.20 -12.37
CA THR A 21 -10.29 2.79 -11.62
C THR A 21 -9.71 1.51 -12.24
N MET A 22 -8.40 1.42 -12.35
CA MET A 22 -7.70 0.23 -12.79
C MET A 22 -6.43 0.03 -11.97
N ILE A 23 -6.29 -1.15 -11.36
CA ILE A 23 -5.07 -1.54 -10.65
C ILE A 23 -4.23 -2.40 -11.58
N VAL A 24 -2.97 -2.04 -11.74
CA VAL A 24 -2.01 -2.74 -12.60
C VAL A 24 -0.77 -3.13 -11.82
N LYS A 25 -0.31 -4.37 -12.01
CA LYS A 25 0.93 -4.83 -11.40
C LYS A 25 2.12 -4.18 -12.11
N VAL A 26 3.07 -3.70 -11.33
CA VAL A 26 4.38 -3.23 -11.82
C VAL A 26 5.18 -4.45 -12.24
N THR A 27 5.58 -4.50 -13.50
CA THR A 27 6.34 -5.62 -14.07
C THR A 27 7.72 -5.21 -14.57
N LYS A 28 7.99 -3.90 -14.63
CA LYS A 28 9.24 -3.34 -15.16
C LYS A 28 9.78 -2.29 -14.20
N ALA A 29 11.11 -2.29 -14.04
CA ALA A 29 11.79 -1.35 -13.14
C ALA A 29 11.62 0.12 -13.55
N GLU A 30 11.40 0.40 -14.83
CA GLU A 30 11.14 1.76 -15.35
C GLU A 30 9.85 2.38 -14.80
N GLN A 31 8.97 1.58 -14.18
CA GLN A 31 7.75 2.06 -13.54
C GLN A 31 7.98 2.48 -12.07
N LEU A 32 9.10 2.09 -11.46
CA LEU A 32 9.39 2.38 -10.05
C LEU A 32 9.44 3.88 -9.72
N PRO A 33 9.98 4.76 -10.56
CA PRO A 33 9.95 6.20 -10.32
C PRO A 33 8.52 6.75 -10.13
N ILE A 34 7.52 6.20 -10.84
CA ILE A 34 6.12 6.57 -10.70
C ILE A 34 5.60 6.18 -9.31
N CYS A 35 5.90 4.95 -8.87
CA CYS A 35 5.54 4.50 -7.54
C CYS A 35 6.19 5.36 -6.46
N LEU A 36 7.47 5.65 -6.60
CA LEU A 36 8.23 6.44 -5.62
C LEU A 36 7.69 7.88 -5.51
N ASP A 37 7.37 8.51 -6.62
CA ASP A 37 6.77 9.85 -6.63
C ASP A 37 5.41 9.87 -5.89
N ILE A 38 4.56 8.87 -6.15
CA ILE A 38 3.28 8.71 -5.46
C ILE A 38 3.49 8.50 -3.95
N ILE A 39 4.43 7.61 -3.58
CA ILE A 39 4.77 7.35 -2.17
C ILE A 39 5.23 8.63 -1.50
N HIS A 40 6.21 9.33 -2.06
CA HIS A 40 6.75 10.55 -1.48
C HIS A 40 5.65 11.60 -1.27
N LYS A 41 4.91 11.96 -2.31
CA LYS A 41 3.84 12.97 -2.25
C LYS A 41 2.73 12.61 -1.27
N SER A 42 2.40 11.33 -1.17
CA SER A 42 1.34 10.86 -0.28
C SER A 42 1.78 10.81 1.18
N PHE A 43 2.99 10.31 1.46
CA PHE A 43 3.50 10.22 2.83
C PHE A 43 4.10 11.53 3.33
N GLN A 44 4.39 12.51 2.45
CA GLN A 44 4.82 13.84 2.85
C GLN A 44 3.77 14.52 3.74
N THR A 45 2.48 14.37 3.46
CA THR A 45 1.41 14.92 4.31
C THR A 45 1.43 14.31 5.72
N VAL A 46 1.74 13.01 5.84
CA VAL A 46 1.88 12.34 7.13
C VAL A 46 3.12 12.84 7.88
N ALA A 47 4.22 13.03 7.16
CA ALA A 47 5.44 13.58 7.76
C ALA A 47 5.23 15.00 8.28
N GLU A 48 4.49 15.83 7.54
CA GLU A 48 4.13 17.19 7.95
C GLU A 48 3.24 17.20 9.20
N ASP A 49 2.18 16.39 9.21
CA ASP A 49 1.23 16.27 10.33
C ASP A 49 1.92 15.79 11.63
N LEU A 50 2.94 14.95 11.51
CA LEU A 50 3.68 14.36 12.63
C LEU A 50 5.03 15.06 12.90
N HIS A 51 5.33 16.16 12.20
CA HIS A 51 6.60 16.89 12.30
C HIS A 51 7.83 16.01 12.09
N LEU A 52 7.74 15.03 11.17
CA LEU A 52 8.83 14.14 10.83
C LEU A 52 9.75 14.78 9.79
N THR A 53 11.04 14.66 10.02
CA THR A 53 12.09 15.18 9.14
C THR A 53 13.12 14.10 8.85
N ARG A 54 14.04 14.38 7.92
CA ARG A 54 15.15 13.46 7.65
C ARG A 54 16.11 13.31 8.83
N GLU A 55 16.14 14.30 9.73
CA GLU A 55 16.98 14.30 10.94
C GLU A 55 16.37 13.45 12.06
N ASN A 56 15.05 13.60 12.31
CA ASN A 56 14.41 12.91 13.43
C ASN A 56 13.80 11.54 13.07
N CYS A 57 13.52 11.30 11.78
CA CYS A 57 12.96 10.03 11.28
C CYS A 57 13.44 9.73 9.85
N PRO A 58 14.75 9.51 9.62
CA PRO A 58 15.32 9.33 8.27
C PRO A 58 14.74 8.12 7.53
N GLY A 59 14.24 7.11 8.27
CA GLY A 59 13.63 5.90 7.72
C GLY A 59 12.17 6.04 7.31
N HIS A 60 11.53 7.23 7.53
CA HIS A 60 10.13 7.42 7.19
C HIS A 60 9.89 7.30 5.68
N THR A 61 8.73 6.76 5.33
CA THR A 61 8.35 6.44 3.93
C THR A 61 8.36 7.68 3.01
N ALA A 62 8.06 8.87 3.54
CA ALA A 62 8.18 10.13 2.78
C ALA A 62 9.61 10.42 2.28
N PHE A 63 10.61 9.81 2.90
CA PHE A 63 12.04 10.03 2.60
C PHE A 63 12.70 8.80 1.99
N MET A 64 11.91 7.81 1.58
CA MET A 64 12.43 6.54 1.07
C MET A 64 13.35 6.76 -0.14
N PRO A 65 14.60 6.25 -0.10
CA PRO A 65 15.51 6.33 -1.23
C PRO A 65 15.07 5.35 -2.35
N PRO A 66 15.33 5.70 -3.64
CA PRO A 66 14.96 4.86 -4.78
C PRO A 66 15.48 3.42 -4.69
N GLU A 67 16.68 3.24 -4.13
CA GLU A 67 17.36 1.95 -3.99
C GLU A 67 16.57 0.99 -3.09
N LYS A 68 15.88 1.53 -2.07
CA LYS A 68 15.05 0.73 -1.16
C LYS A 68 13.84 0.14 -1.88
N LEU A 69 13.15 0.95 -2.69
CA LEU A 69 12.02 0.48 -3.50
C LEU A 69 12.50 -0.51 -4.57
N ARG A 70 13.66 -0.24 -5.19
CA ARG A 70 14.27 -1.13 -6.17
C ARG A 70 14.63 -2.47 -5.55
N ALA A 71 15.29 -2.49 -4.40
CA ALA A 71 15.65 -3.73 -3.71
C ALA A 71 14.41 -4.54 -3.32
N ALA A 72 13.33 -3.89 -2.88
CA ALA A 72 12.08 -4.58 -2.60
C ALA A 72 11.48 -5.23 -3.86
N PHE A 73 11.48 -4.52 -4.98
CA PHE A 73 11.00 -5.03 -6.26
C PHE A 73 11.82 -6.24 -6.75
N ASP A 74 13.15 -6.12 -6.75
CA ASP A 74 14.07 -7.19 -7.16
C ASP A 74 14.00 -8.39 -6.19
N GLY A 75 13.67 -8.16 -4.91
CA GLY A 75 13.45 -9.18 -3.88
C GLY A 75 12.09 -9.88 -3.93
N GLY A 76 11.28 -9.64 -4.97
CA GLY A 76 10.01 -10.35 -5.18
C GLY A 76 8.78 -9.69 -4.54
N CYS A 77 8.89 -8.45 -4.04
CA CYS A 77 7.75 -7.67 -3.63
C CYS A 77 6.82 -7.40 -4.83
N SER A 78 5.53 -7.63 -4.67
CA SER A 78 4.54 -7.30 -5.67
C SER A 78 4.11 -5.84 -5.50
N LEU A 79 4.46 -4.99 -6.47
CA LEU A 79 4.09 -3.57 -6.53
C LEU A 79 2.92 -3.36 -7.48
N PHE A 80 2.03 -2.45 -7.13
CA PHE A 80 0.84 -2.12 -7.90
C PHE A 80 0.65 -0.61 -8.02
N LEU A 81 0.22 -0.18 -9.21
CA LEU A 81 -0.21 1.18 -9.50
C LEU A 81 -1.73 1.23 -9.65
N CYS A 82 -2.36 2.18 -9.01
CA CYS A 82 -3.77 2.48 -9.15
C CYS A 82 -3.96 3.66 -10.10
N ARG A 83 -4.56 3.40 -11.26
CA ARG A 83 -4.91 4.42 -12.23
C ARG A 83 -6.37 4.83 -12.03
N TYR A 84 -6.59 6.11 -11.86
CA TYR A 84 -7.90 6.73 -11.83
C TYR A 84 -8.06 7.61 -13.08
N GLN A 85 -9.05 7.32 -13.91
CA GLN A 85 -9.15 7.90 -15.25
C GLN A 85 -7.85 7.68 -16.05
N ASN A 86 -7.11 8.75 -16.35
CA ASN A 86 -5.87 8.71 -17.11
C ASN A 86 -4.60 8.96 -16.27
N THR A 87 -4.72 9.06 -14.93
CA THR A 87 -3.62 9.40 -14.03
C THR A 87 -3.34 8.26 -13.07
N PHE A 88 -2.08 7.93 -12.81
CA PHE A 88 -1.70 7.10 -11.68
C PHE A 88 -1.87 7.91 -10.39
N ALA A 89 -2.91 7.56 -9.62
CA ALA A 89 -3.35 8.30 -8.45
C ALA A 89 -2.99 7.63 -7.12
N GLY A 90 -2.52 6.39 -7.16
CA GLY A 90 -2.14 5.63 -5.96
C GLY A 90 -1.23 4.46 -6.29
N CYS A 91 -0.67 3.87 -5.25
CA CYS A 91 0.11 2.64 -5.34
C CYS A 91 0.07 1.90 -4.00
N PHE A 92 0.48 0.64 -4.03
CA PHE A 92 0.74 -0.17 -2.84
C PHE A 92 1.69 -1.32 -3.16
N SER A 93 2.19 -1.97 -2.12
CA SER A 93 3.04 -3.14 -2.26
C SER A 93 2.59 -4.27 -1.33
N LEU A 94 2.86 -5.51 -1.76
CA LEU A 94 2.63 -6.72 -0.98
C LEU A 94 3.93 -7.50 -0.86
N HIS A 95 4.36 -7.74 0.37
CA HIS A 95 5.50 -8.58 0.72
C HIS A 95 4.99 -9.92 1.23
N PRO A 96 5.29 -11.06 0.58
CA PRO A 96 4.95 -12.38 1.11
C PRO A 96 5.62 -12.61 2.47
N THR A 97 4.90 -13.26 3.38
CA THR A 97 5.42 -13.74 4.66
C THR A 97 5.11 -15.23 4.80
N ALA A 98 5.59 -15.90 5.86
CA ALA A 98 5.41 -17.33 6.05
C ALA A 98 3.93 -17.75 6.09
N ASP A 99 3.04 -16.92 6.62
CA ASP A 99 1.62 -17.23 6.85
C ASP A 99 0.66 -16.21 6.21
N GLY A 100 1.20 -15.26 5.42
CA GLY A 100 0.39 -14.21 4.84
C GLY A 100 1.15 -13.27 3.94
N ALA A 101 0.79 -12.00 3.99
CA ALA A 101 1.51 -10.93 3.34
C ALA A 101 1.45 -9.64 4.17
N THR A 102 2.47 -8.78 4.04
CA THR A 102 2.44 -7.42 4.56
C THR A 102 2.02 -6.48 3.43
N LEU A 103 1.01 -5.66 3.70
CA LEU A 103 0.58 -4.57 2.83
C LEU A 103 1.33 -3.30 3.25
N ASP A 104 2.21 -2.84 2.37
CA ASP A 104 3.03 -1.65 2.60
C ASP A 104 2.75 -0.59 1.54
N HIS A 105 3.16 0.65 1.83
CA HIS A 105 3.13 1.78 0.89
C HIS A 105 1.76 2.04 0.27
N LEU A 106 0.66 1.73 1.01
CA LEU A 106 -0.68 2.09 0.54
C LEU A 106 -0.81 3.61 0.48
N ALA A 107 -0.73 4.14 -0.71
CA ALA A 107 -0.63 5.57 -0.98
C ALA A 107 -1.68 6.02 -1.98
N VAL A 108 -2.36 7.12 -1.66
CA VAL A 108 -3.25 7.85 -2.59
C VAL A 108 -2.80 9.29 -2.60
N LEU A 109 -2.51 9.81 -3.79
CA LEU A 109 -2.16 11.23 -3.96
C LEU A 109 -3.22 12.13 -3.35
N PRO A 110 -2.85 13.21 -2.62
CA PRO A 110 -3.79 14.06 -1.89
C PRO A 110 -5.01 14.52 -2.70
N PRO A 111 -4.90 14.96 -3.97
CA PRO A 111 -6.07 15.39 -4.75
C PRO A 111 -7.07 14.28 -5.09
N TYR A 112 -6.67 13.00 -4.91
CA TYR A 112 -7.50 11.84 -5.24
C TYR A 112 -7.99 11.08 -4.01
N ARG A 113 -7.74 11.61 -2.80
CA ARG A 113 -8.28 11.07 -1.55
C ARG A 113 -9.80 11.23 -1.51
N HIS A 114 -10.45 10.45 -0.65
CA HIS A 114 -11.91 10.45 -0.46
C HIS A 114 -12.74 10.03 -1.69
N LEU A 115 -12.09 9.59 -2.78
CA LEU A 115 -12.74 9.04 -3.97
C LEU A 115 -12.92 7.52 -3.94
N GLY A 116 -12.64 6.87 -2.79
CA GLY A 116 -12.77 5.42 -2.63
C GLY A 116 -11.56 4.59 -3.09
N LEU A 117 -10.52 5.21 -3.68
CA LEU A 117 -9.36 4.49 -4.25
C LEU A 117 -8.64 3.63 -3.22
N GLY A 118 -8.44 4.14 -1.99
CA GLY A 118 -7.82 3.39 -0.91
C GLY A 118 -8.57 2.10 -0.59
N LYS A 119 -9.91 2.17 -0.53
CA LYS A 119 -10.77 1.00 -0.31
C LYS A 119 -10.64 -0.03 -1.44
N GLU A 120 -10.64 0.43 -2.69
CA GLU A 120 -10.46 -0.45 -3.85
C GLU A 120 -9.09 -1.13 -3.86
N MET A 121 -8.03 -0.40 -3.50
CA MET A 121 -6.66 -0.95 -3.39
C MET A 121 -6.55 -1.98 -2.28
N VAL A 122 -7.15 -1.74 -1.10
CA VAL A 122 -7.17 -2.73 0.01
C VAL A 122 -7.91 -4.00 -0.42
N ALA A 123 -9.08 -3.86 -1.02
CA ALA A 123 -9.85 -5.01 -1.48
C ALA A 123 -9.08 -5.83 -2.54
N TYR A 124 -8.44 -5.14 -3.50
CA TYR A 124 -7.60 -5.80 -4.50
C TYR A 124 -6.39 -6.49 -3.87
N ALA A 125 -5.73 -5.83 -2.90
CA ALA A 125 -4.58 -6.39 -2.18
C ALA A 125 -4.97 -7.68 -1.44
N ALA A 126 -6.14 -7.70 -0.80
CA ALA A 126 -6.66 -8.87 -0.11
C ALA A 126 -6.94 -10.04 -1.07
N ASP A 127 -7.67 -9.77 -2.17
CA ASP A 127 -7.93 -10.79 -3.20
C ASP A 127 -6.62 -11.31 -3.82
N TYR A 128 -5.67 -10.41 -4.15
CA TYR A 128 -4.39 -10.81 -4.73
C TYR A 128 -3.56 -11.65 -3.77
N ALA A 129 -3.48 -11.26 -2.50
CA ALA A 129 -2.73 -12.00 -1.47
C ALA A 129 -3.31 -13.41 -1.30
N LYS A 130 -4.62 -13.54 -1.24
CA LYS A 130 -5.31 -14.82 -1.15
C LYS A 130 -5.09 -15.68 -2.39
N ASP A 131 -5.38 -15.14 -3.57
CA ASP A 131 -5.46 -15.92 -4.81
C ASP A 131 -4.09 -16.22 -5.44
N HIS A 132 -3.07 -15.37 -5.21
CA HIS A 132 -1.76 -15.47 -5.88
C HIS A 132 -0.60 -15.74 -4.93
N LEU A 133 -0.72 -15.38 -3.64
CA LEU A 133 0.31 -15.61 -2.64
C LEU A 133 -0.05 -16.76 -1.69
N GLY A 134 -1.27 -17.30 -1.76
CA GLY A 134 -1.76 -18.33 -0.84
C GLY A 134 -1.86 -17.84 0.62
N ALA A 135 -1.95 -16.52 0.80
CA ALA A 135 -1.96 -15.90 2.11
C ALA A 135 -3.27 -16.20 2.86
N GLN A 136 -3.18 -16.37 4.17
CA GLN A 136 -4.34 -16.51 5.05
C GLN A 136 -4.78 -15.16 5.63
N LYS A 137 -3.91 -14.15 5.54
CA LYS A 137 -4.12 -12.80 6.06
C LYS A 137 -3.21 -11.81 5.39
N ILE A 138 -3.58 -10.52 5.49
CA ILE A 138 -2.65 -9.42 5.28
C ILE A 138 -2.47 -8.64 6.57
N GLN A 139 -1.25 -8.14 6.80
CA GLN A 139 -0.89 -7.31 7.95
C GLN A 139 -0.41 -5.95 7.49
N ILE A 140 -0.59 -4.95 8.34
CA ILE A 140 -0.12 -3.57 8.15
C ILE A 140 0.50 -3.04 9.43
N GLY A 141 1.45 -2.10 9.28
CA GLY A 141 1.93 -1.23 10.33
C GLY A 141 1.40 0.19 10.13
N ILE A 142 0.91 0.80 11.17
CA ILE A 142 0.42 2.19 11.17
C ILE A 142 1.10 2.99 12.28
N VAL A 143 1.07 4.31 12.18
CA VAL A 143 1.33 5.17 13.33
C VAL A 143 0.15 5.04 14.28
N GLU A 144 0.38 4.49 15.48
CA GLU A 144 -0.67 4.16 16.47
C GLU A 144 -1.48 5.39 16.87
N GLU A 145 -0.82 6.53 16.96
CA GLU A 145 -1.40 7.83 17.34
C GLU A 145 -2.32 8.39 16.25
N ASN A 146 -2.24 7.89 15.01
CA ASN A 146 -3.14 8.27 13.92
C ASN A 146 -4.48 7.51 14.02
N THR A 147 -5.32 7.98 14.95
CA THR A 147 -6.62 7.34 15.24
C THR A 147 -7.59 7.37 14.06
N VAL A 148 -7.48 8.38 13.18
CA VAL A 148 -8.30 8.49 11.97
C VAL A 148 -7.96 7.38 10.98
N LEU A 149 -6.67 7.17 10.72
CA LEU A 149 -6.21 6.09 9.85
C LEU A 149 -6.53 4.72 10.43
N LYS A 150 -6.34 4.54 11.74
CA LYS A 150 -6.70 3.31 12.46
C LYS A 150 -8.17 2.97 12.30
N ALA A 151 -9.07 3.93 12.54
CA ALA A 151 -10.51 3.76 12.37
C ALA A 151 -10.87 3.44 10.91
N TRP A 152 -10.19 4.07 9.95
CA TRP A 152 -10.41 3.79 8.55
C TRP A 152 -10.05 2.34 8.20
N TYR A 153 -8.88 1.82 8.64
CA TYR A 153 -8.53 0.41 8.43
C TYR A 153 -9.50 -0.55 9.13
N GLN A 154 -9.98 -0.21 10.34
CA GLN A 154 -11.03 -0.99 11.00
C GLN A 154 -12.30 -1.07 10.16
N SER A 155 -12.69 0.03 9.50
CA SER A 155 -13.84 0.05 8.57
C SER A 155 -13.63 -0.81 7.32
N GLN A 156 -12.37 -1.16 6.99
CA GLN A 156 -12.02 -2.12 5.93
C GLN A 156 -11.93 -3.58 6.43
N GLY A 157 -12.24 -3.82 7.71
CA GLY A 157 -12.23 -5.16 8.31
C GLY A 157 -10.94 -5.55 9.02
N PHE A 158 -9.95 -4.66 9.09
CA PHE A 158 -8.73 -4.94 9.86
C PHE A 158 -9.02 -4.91 11.36
N ILE A 159 -8.41 -5.83 12.09
CA ILE A 159 -8.41 -5.86 13.56
C ILE A 159 -7.04 -5.43 14.07
N HIS A 160 -7.03 -4.67 15.15
CA HIS A 160 -5.79 -4.27 15.84
C HIS A 160 -5.26 -5.46 16.64
N ILE A 161 -3.96 -5.77 16.47
CA ILE A 161 -3.34 -6.96 17.08
C ILE A 161 -2.21 -6.64 18.07
N GLY A 162 -1.86 -5.37 18.22
CA GLY A 162 -0.86 -4.94 19.19
C GLY A 162 -0.07 -3.71 18.75
N THR A 163 0.83 -3.28 19.60
CA THR A 163 1.72 -2.12 19.38
C THR A 163 3.16 -2.47 19.69
N LYS A 164 4.09 -1.71 19.11
CA LYS A 164 5.51 -1.78 19.43
C LYS A 164 6.17 -0.41 19.27
N THR A 165 6.97 -0.04 20.24
CA THR A 165 7.88 1.11 20.15
C THR A 165 9.23 0.67 19.61
N PHE A 166 9.83 1.50 18.77
CA PHE A 166 11.16 1.29 18.23
C PHE A 166 12.02 2.52 18.58
N GLY A 167 13.23 2.32 19.12
CA GLY A 167 14.07 3.42 19.59
C GLY A 167 14.49 4.44 18.52
N HIS A 168 14.35 4.10 17.24
CA HIS A 168 14.65 4.96 16.10
C HIS A 168 13.41 5.64 15.50
N LEU A 169 12.21 5.40 16.05
CA LEU A 169 10.96 6.03 15.60
C LEU A 169 10.41 6.92 16.71
N PRO A 170 9.97 8.14 16.38
CA PRO A 170 9.39 9.08 17.36
C PRO A 170 7.90 8.82 17.63
N PHE A 171 7.38 7.67 17.20
CA PHE A 171 5.98 7.26 17.37
C PHE A 171 5.90 5.76 17.67
N THR A 172 4.75 5.33 18.15
CA THR A 172 4.42 3.91 18.35
C THR A 172 3.90 3.29 17.06
N VAL A 173 4.36 2.10 16.71
CA VAL A 173 3.80 1.34 15.58
C VAL A 173 2.66 0.48 16.08
N GLY A 174 1.46 0.68 15.53
CA GLY A 174 0.32 -0.20 15.70
C GLY A 174 0.27 -1.24 14.58
N PHE A 175 0.02 -2.49 14.93
CA PHE A 175 -0.14 -3.58 13.98
C PHE A 175 -1.61 -3.95 13.83
N MET A 176 -2.03 -4.15 12.60
CA MET A 176 -3.39 -4.58 12.28
C MET A 176 -3.35 -5.72 11.29
N GLU A 177 -4.35 -6.60 11.31
CA GLU A 177 -4.47 -7.70 10.35
C GLU A 177 -5.89 -7.84 9.81
N LEU A 178 -6.00 -8.28 8.56
CA LEU A 178 -7.22 -8.71 7.90
C LEU A 178 -7.08 -10.19 7.55
N LYS A 179 -7.93 -11.04 8.11
CA LYS A 179 -8.01 -12.48 7.81
C LYS A 179 -9.01 -12.74 6.67
N PHE A 180 -8.76 -13.79 5.90
CA PHE A 180 -9.58 -14.20 4.75
C PHE A 180 -10.47 -15.40 5.05
#